data_54785882bd3b5e4a9b424546b4ab170c
#
_entry.id   54785882bd3b5e4a9b424546b4ab170c
#
_cell.length_a   1.000
_cell.length_b   1.000
_cell.length_c   1.000
_cell.angle_alpha   90.00
_cell.angle_beta   90.00
_cell.angle_gamma   90.00
#
_symmetry.space_group_name_H-M   'P 1'
#
loop_
_entity.id
_entity.type
_entity.pdbx_description
1 polymer ?
#
loop_
_entity_poly.entity_id
_entity_poly.type
_entity_poly.pdbx_seq_one_letter_code
_entity_poly.pdbx_strand_id
1 'polypeptide(L)'
;KLKSIQDTLTRQKDAYKANLVQVQANTVEAWILFKEGKTADALKLMTDAADLEDNTQKMAVTPSEGLPARELLGDMLLQLNEPAKALQEYEASLLQHANRFNGLYDAALAAERSGNKQKAKSYYQRLLSIADPKDQERTELKAARLYLNKI
;
A
#
# COMPACT_ATOMS: atom_id res chain seq x y z
N LYS A 1 23.95 1.97 -1.56
CA LYS A 1 23.95 1.09 -0.36
C LYS A 1 23.02 -0.11 -0.52
N LEU A 2 21.73 0.06 -0.87
CA LEU A 2 20.80 -1.07 -1.06
C LEU A 2 21.27 -2.05 -2.15
N LYS A 3 21.72 -1.56 -3.31
CA LYS A 3 22.28 -2.41 -4.39
C LYS A 3 23.46 -3.25 -3.90
N SER A 4 24.37 -2.68 -3.12
CA SER A 4 25.54 -3.41 -2.56
C SER A 4 25.12 -4.51 -1.58
N ILE A 5 24.06 -4.29 -0.79
CA ILE A 5 23.50 -5.30 0.10
C ILE A 5 22.85 -6.43 -0.70
N GLN A 6 22.06 -6.08 -1.71
CA GLN A 6 21.43 -7.04 -2.62
C GLN A 6 22.46 -7.96 -3.30
N ASP A 7 23.53 -7.38 -3.87
CA ASP A 7 24.62 -8.15 -4.52
C ASP A 7 25.27 -9.13 -3.54
N THR A 8 25.40 -8.74 -2.28
CA THR A 8 25.95 -9.63 -1.24
C THR A 8 25.01 -10.79 -0.93
N LEU A 9 23.72 -10.51 -0.75
CA LEU A 9 22.68 -11.51 -0.47
C LEU A 9 22.50 -12.49 -1.64
N THR A 10 22.55 -11.97 -2.87
CA THR A 10 22.49 -12.81 -4.09
C THR A 10 23.69 -13.76 -4.15
N ARG A 11 24.89 -13.29 -3.83
CA ARG A 11 26.09 -14.14 -3.74
C ARG A 11 25.99 -15.19 -2.63
N GLN A 12 25.33 -14.88 -1.53
CA GLN A 12 25.06 -15.81 -0.43
C GLN A 12 23.90 -16.77 -0.72
N LYS A 13 23.27 -16.67 -1.91
CA LYS A 13 22.09 -17.46 -2.32
C LYS A 13 20.87 -17.30 -1.39
N ASP A 14 20.78 -16.18 -0.69
CA ASP A 14 19.60 -15.83 0.12
C ASP A 14 18.61 -15.03 -0.76
N ALA A 15 17.91 -15.76 -1.62
CA ALA A 15 16.97 -15.16 -2.58
C ALA A 15 15.83 -14.40 -1.87
N TYR A 16 15.37 -14.88 -0.72
CA TYR A 16 14.32 -14.21 0.05
C TYR A 16 14.74 -12.81 0.47
N LYS A 17 15.86 -12.68 1.17
CA LYS A 17 16.34 -11.37 1.61
C LYS A 17 16.75 -10.48 0.44
N ALA A 18 17.30 -11.06 -0.62
CA ALA A 18 17.62 -10.30 -1.83
C ALA A 18 16.37 -9.67 -2.45
N ASN A 19 15.25 -10.41 -2.54
CA ASN A 19 13.96 -9.89 -3.01
C ASN A 19 13.44 -8.77 -2.11
N LEU A 20 13.48 -8.91 -0.79
CA LEU A 20 13.04 -7.85 0.13
C LEU A 20 13.82 -6.54 -0.07
N VAL A 21 15.15 -6.63 -0.25
CA VAL A 21 16.00 -5.47 -0.53
C VAL A 21 15.68 -4.89 -1.91
N GLN A 22 15.39 -5.72 -2.91
CA GLN A 22 15.01 -5.26 -4.24
C GLN A 22 13.68 -4.52 -4.22
N VAL A 23 12.67 -5.03 -3.52
CA VAL A 23 11.38 -4.33 -3.34
C VAL A 23 11.61 -2.94 -2.75
N GLN A 24 12.38 -2.84 -1.66
CA GLN A 24 12.69 -1.56 -1.03
C GLN A 24 13.46 -0.60 -1.97
N ALA A 25 14.41 -1.13 -2.73
CA ALA A 25 15.17 -0.31 -3.67
C ALA A 25 14.26 0.22 -4.80
N ASN A 26 13.42 -0.63 -5.36
CA ASN A 26 12.49 -0.27 -6.42
C ASN A 26 11.45 0.75 -5.95
N THR A 27 10.88 0.57 -4.75
CA THR A 27 9.89 1.52 -4.20
C THR A 27 10.49 2.90 -3.99
N VAL A 28 11.70 2.99 -3.44
CA VAL A 28 12.40 4.28 -3.27
C VAL A 28 12.71 4.93 -4.62
N GLU A 29 13.24 4.17 -5.57
CA GLU A 29 13.57 4.68 -6.92
C GLU A 29 12.30 5.12 -7.66
N ALA A 30 11.20 4.37 -7.54
CA ALA A 30 9.91 4.74 -8.13
C ALA A 30 9.41 6.10 -7.59
N TRP A 31 9.50 6.36 -6.29
CA TRP A 31 9.13 7.66 -5.72
C TRP A 31 10.05 8.80 -6.19
N ILE A 32 11.34 8.54 -6.39
CA ILE A 32 12.27 9.53 -6.96
C ILE A 32 11.86 9.87 -8.39
N LEU A 33 11.65 8.85 -9.24
CA LEU A 33 11.17 9.04 -10.62
C LEU A 33 9.86 9.80 -10.67
N PHE A 34 8.93 9.48 -9.77
CA PHE A 34 7.66 10.18 -9.67
C PHE A 34 7.83 11.67 -9.36
N LYS A 35 8.72 12.03 -8.43
CA LYS A 35 9.04 13.42 -8.11
C LYS A 35 9.78 14.15 -9.23
N GLU A 36 10.51 13.42 -10.06
CA GLU A 36 11.15 13.95 -11.27
C GLU A 36 10.17 14.12 -12.45
N GLY A 37 8.89 13.76 -12.29
CA GLY A 37 7.88 13.83 -13.36
C GLY A 37 7.92 12.66 -14.35
N LYS A 38 8.75 11.65 -14.11
CA LYS A 38 8.86 10.43 -14.93
C LYS A 38 7.79 9.42 -14.52
N THR A 39 6.53 9.82 -14.67
CA THR A 39 5.38 9.09 -14.11
C THR A 39 5.23 7.68 -14.64
N ALA A 40 5.44 7.46 -15.94
CA ALA A 40 5.30 6.13 -16.55
C ALA A 40 6.34 5.14 -16.01
N ASP A 41 7.59 5.57 -15.89
CA ASP A 41 8.68 4.75 -15.35
C ASP A 41 8.47 4.48 -13.86
N ALA A 42 8.01 5.50 -13.13
CA ALA A 42 7.69 5.39 -11.71
C ALA A 42 6.59 4.34 -11.44
N LEU A 43 5.48 4.42 -12.17
CA LEU A 43 4.39 3.45 -12.05
C LEU A 43 4.84 2.04 -12.40
N LYS A 44 5.58 1.90 -13.51
CA LYS A 44 6.11 0.61 -13.91
C LYS A 44 6.98 -0.01 -12.81
N LEU A 45 7.94 0.77 -12.30
CA LEU A 45 8.87 0.29 -11.28
C LEU A 45 8.16 -0.02 -9.95
N MET A 46 7.15 0.76 -9.57
CA MET A 46 6.34 0.50 -8.37
C MET A 46 5.48 -0.77 -8.54
N THR A 47 4.91 -0.99 -9.73
CA THR A 47 4.19 -2.22 -10.06
C THR A 47 5.12 -3.44 -9.99
N ASP A 48 6.30 -3.35 -10.62
CA ASP A 48 7.31 -4.42 -10.57
C ASP A 48 7.72 -4.75 -9.12
N ALA A 49 7.80 -3.72 -8.25
CA ALA A 49 8.08 -3.91 -6.82
C ALA A 49 6.93 -4.62 -6.10
N ALA A 50 5.69 -4.21 -6.35
CA ALA A 50 4.49 -4.79 -5.74
C ALA A 50 4.31 -6.27 -6.16
N ASP A 51 4.50 -6.57 -7.44
CA ASP A 51 4.42 -7.93 -7.95
C ASP A 51 5.54 -8.82 -7.40
N LEU A 52 6.75 -8.29 -7.25
CA LEU A 52 7.86 -9.01 -6.62
C LEU A 52 7.56 -9.31 -5.14
N GLU A 53 7.00 -8.35 -4.40
CA GLU A 53 6.62 -8.52 -3.00
C GLU A 53 5.56 -9.61 -2.84
N ASP A 54 4.49 -9.55 -3.64
CA ASP A 54 3.39 -10.52 -3.62
C ASP A 54 3.85 -11.95 -3.96
N ASN A 55 4.80 -12.08 -4.88
CA ASN A 55 5.36 -13.37 -5.29
C ASN A 55 6.52 -13.86 -4.40
N THR A 56 6.95 -13.03 -3.43
CA THR A 56 7.98 -13.44 -2.49
C THR A 56 7.36 -14.22 -1.32
N GLN A 57 7.67 -15.50 -1.24
CA GLN A 57 7.12 -16.38 -0.21
C GLN A 57 7.54 -15.92 1.19
N LYS A 58 6.56 -15.59 2.02
CA LYS A 58 6.81 -15.09 3.38
C LYS A 58 7.26 -16.21 4.30
N MET A 59 8.30 -15.97 5.08
CA MET A 59 8.70 -16.88 6.15
C MET A 59 7.83 -16.66 7.39
N ALA A 60 7.41 -17.74 8.04
CA ALA A 60 6.49 -17.69 9.19
C ALA A 60 7.00 -16.86 10.40
N VAL A 61 8.30 -16.61 10.48
CA VAL A 61 8.95 -15.89 11.59
C VAL A 61 9.45 -14.50 11.19
N THR A 62 9.18 -14.04 9.98
CA THR A 62 9.60 -12.71 9.53
C THR A 62 8.54 -11.69 9.88
N PRO A 63 8.90 -10.52 10.45
CA PRO A 63 7.94 -9.41 10.58
C PRO A 63 7.33 -9.09 9.21
N SER A 64 6.03 -8.77 9.21
CA SER A 64 5.36 -8.30 8.00
C SER A 64 5.97 -6.98 7.50
N GLU A 65 5.73 -6.67 6.24
CA GLU A 65 6.18 -5.44 5.61
C GLU A 65 5.64 -4.23 6.37
N GLY A 66 6.52 -3.26 6.66
CA GLY A 66 6.13 -2.02 7.31
C GLY A 66 5.19 -1.19 6.43
N LEU A 67 5.50 -1.13 5.13
CA LEU A 67 4.71 -0.47 4.09
C LEU A 67 4.65 -1.39 2.87
N PRO A 68 3.52 -2.09 2.61
CA PRO A 68 3.35 -2.92 1.43
C PRO A 68 3.50 -2.13 0.14
N ALA A 69 4.23 -2.68 -0.83
CA ALA A 69 4.48 -2.00 -2.10
C ALA A 69 3.18 -1.73 -2.88
N ARG A 70 2.16 -2.58 -2.72
CA ARG A 70 0.82 -2.34 -3.29
C ARG A 70 0.14 -1.10 -2.69
N GLU A 71 0.27 -0.84 -1.39
CA GLU A 71 -0.26 0.39 -0.79
C GLU A 71 0.46 1.62 -1.36
N LEU A 72 1.80 1.55 -1.51
CA LEU A 72 2.58 2.63 -2.12
C LEU A 72 2.22 2.89 -3.59
N LEU A 73 1.87 1.84 -4.35
CA LEU A 73 1.34 1.99 -5.71
C LEU A 73 -0.04 2.67 -5.69
N GLY A 74 -0.91 2.27 -4.78
CA GLY A 74 -2.21 2.92 -4.56
C GLY A 74 -2.07 4.40 -4.24
N ASP A 75 -1.14 4.77 -3.36
CA ASP A 75 -0.84 6.16 -2.99
C ASP A 75 -0.38 6.98 -4.20
N MET A 76 0.49 6.41 -5.05
CA MET A 76 0.95 7.05 -6.27
C MET A 76 -0.21 7.28 -7.24
N LEU A 77 -1.09 6.29 -7.43
CA LEU A 77 -2.28 6.39 -8.26
C LEU A 77 -3.29 7.43 -7.73
N LEU A 78 -3.46 7.53 -6.40
CA LEU A 78 -4.29 8.59 -5.81
C LEU A 78 -3.73 9.99 -6.07
N GLN A 79 -2.41 10.16 -6.04
CA GLN A 79 -1.78 11.44 -6.38
C GLN A 79 -1.94 11.79 -7.86
N LEU A 80 -2.06 10.79 -8.73
CA LEU A 80 -2.36 10.96 -10.16
C LEU A 80 -3.86 11.16 -10.45
N ASN A 81 -4.70 11.23 -9.42
CA ASN A 81 -6.16 11.31 -9.55
C ASN A 81 -6.77 10.11 -10.29
N GLU A 82 -6.23 8.92 -10.07
CA GLU A 82 -6.72 7.64 -10.59
C GLU A 82 -7.33 6.77 -9.47
N PRO A 83 -8.36 7.23 -8.76
CA PRO A 83 -8.85 6.57 -7.54
C PRO A 83 -9.43 5.18 -7.78
N ALA A 84 -9.98 4.90 -8.96
CA ALA A 84 -10.51 3.57 -9.28
C ALA A 84 -9.39 2.52 -9.39
N LYS A 85 -8.23 2.89 -9.96
CA LYS A 85 -7.05 2.02 -10.01
C LYS A 85 -6.42 1.88 -8.63
N ALA A 86 -6.29 2.99 -7.89
CA ALA A 86 -5.80 2.97 -6.52
C ALA A 86 -6.59 2.01 -5.62
N LEU A 87 -7.94 2.02 -5.75
CA LEU A 87 -8.80 1.11 -5.01
C LEU A 87 -8.46 -0.36 -5.30
N GLN A 88 -8.18 -0.71 -6.55
CA GLN A 88 -7.80 -2.08 -6.93
C GLN A 88 -6.51 -2.52 -6.22
N GLU A 89 -5.51 -1.64 -6.15
CA GLU A 89 -4.24 -1.93 -5.50
C GLU A 89 -4.39 -2.06 -3.97
N TYR A 90 -5.16 -1.19 -3.33
CA TYR A 90 -5.46 -1.33 -1.90
C TYR A 90 -6.27 -2.59 -1.60
N GLU A 91 -7.24 -2.96 -2.45
CA GLU A 91 -7.98 -4.22 -2.31
C GLU A 91 -7.06 -5.43 -2.44
N ALA A 92 -6.13 -5.42 -3.40
CA ALA A 92 -5.12 -6.47 -3.54
C ALA A 92 -4.23 -6.58 -2.28
N SER A 93 -3.76 -5.46 -1.73
CA SER A 93 -3.02 -5.45 -0.46
C SER A 93 -3.86 -6.03 0.69
N LEU A 94 -5.13 -5.68 0.80
CA LEU A 94 -6.02 -6.14 1.87
C LEU A 94 -6.34 -7.64 1.80
N LEU A 95 -6.12 -8.32 0.67
CA LEU A 95 -6.19 -9.79 0.61
C LEU A 95 -5.12 -10.46 1.46
N GLN A 96 -3.94 -9.86 1.56
CA GLN A 96 -2.82 -10.37 2.35
C GLN A 96 -2.76 -9.74 3.76
N HIS A 97 -3.22 -8.49 3.90
CA HIS A 97 -3.15 -7.67 5.10
C HIS A 97 -4.53 -7.21 5.56
N ALA A 98 -5.45 -8.14 5.77
CA ALA A 98 -6.89 -7.93 5.89
C ALA A 98 -7.33 -6.79 6.84
N ASN A 99 -6.65 -6.60 7.97
CA ASN A 99 -7.03 -5.61 8.99
C ASN A 99 -5.97 -4.52 9.17
N ARG A 100 -5.23 -4.20 8.11
CA ARG A 100 -4.27 -3.13 8.14
C ARG A 100 -5.00 -1.77 8.15
N PHE A 101 -4.76 -0.97 9.18
CA PHE A 101 -5.48 0.29 9.43
C PHE A 101 -5.38 1.25 8.23
N ASN A 102 -4.16 1.52 7.76
CA ASN A 102 -3.95 2.42 6.62
C ASN A 102 -4.58 1.86 5.35
N GLY A 103 -4.36 0.57 5.03
CA GLY A 103 -4.96 -0.07 3.86
C GLY A 103 -6.49 0.04 3.82
N LEU A 104 -7.17 -0.10 4.99
CA LEU A 104 -8.63 0.08 5.07
C LEU A 104 -9.05 1.55 4.86
N TYR A 105 -8.31 2.49 5.42
CA TYR A 105 -8.60 3.92 5.24
C TYR A 105 -8.40 4.34 3.78
N ASP A 106 -7.28 3.95 3.19
CA ASP A 106 -6.91 4.35 1.83
C ASP A 106 -7.82 3.69 0.79
N ALA A 107 -8.24 2.43 1.00
CA ALA A 107 -9.28 1.78 0.20
C ALA A 107 -10.63 2.52 0.31
N ALA A 108 -11.03 2.95 1.52
CA ALA A 108 -12.25 3.72 1.72
C ALA A 108 -12.19 5.07 0.99
N LEU A 109 -11.07 5.79 1.12
CA LEU A 109 -10.84 7.07 0.46
C LEU A 109 -10.83 6.94 -1.07
N ALA A 110 -10.17 5.92 -1.59
CA ALA A 110 -10.15 5.63 -3.03
C ALA A 110 -11.54 5.28 -3.56
N ALA A 111 -12.31 4.46 -2.81
CA ALA A 111 -13.69 4.16 -3.14
C ALA A 111 -14.60 5.41 -3.12
N GLU A 112 -14.44 6.29 -2.13
CA GLU A 112 -15.16 7.56 -2.05
C GLU A 112 -14.84 8.43 -3.28
N ARG A 113 -13.56 8.63 -3.59
CA ARG A 113 -13.10 9.45 -4.72
C ARG A 113 -13.49 8.87 -6.08
N SER A 114 -13.60 7.55 -6.20
CA SER A 114 -14.07 6.89 -7.43
C SER A 114 -15.61 6.83 -7.54
N GLY A 115 -16.35 7.35 -6.56
CA GLY A 115 -17.82 7.34 -6.53
C GLY A 115 -18.43 6.01 -6.10
N ASN A 116 -17.63 5.04 -5.67
CA ASN A 116 -18.13 3.75 -5.20
C ASN A 116 -18.59 3.82 -3.73
N LYS A 117 -19.77 4.42 -3.53
CA LYS A 117 -20.33 4.67 -2.20
C LYS A 117 -20.47 3.41 -1.34
N GLN A 118 -20.81 2.28 -1.97
CA GLN A 118 -20.99 1.02 -1.25
C GLN A 118 -19.67 0.50 -0.66
N LYS A 119 -18.60 0.48 -1.45
CA LYS A 119 -17.28 0.09 -0.97
C LYS A 119 -16.73 1.08 0.05
N ALA A 120 -16.87 2.38 -0.20
CA ALA A 120 -16.45 3.42 0.75
C ALA A 120 -17.09 3.21 2.12
N LYS A 121 -18.43 3.03 2.16
CA LYS A 121 -19.16 2.72 3.39
C LYS A 121 -18.61 1.48 4.09
N SER A 122 -18.44 0.38 3.35
CA SER A 122 -17.97 -0.90 3.90
C SER A 122 -16.58 -0.77 4.52
N TYR A 123 -15.62 -0.13 3.82
CA TYR A 123 -14.26 0.03 4.33
C TYR A 123 -14.19 0.99 5.52
N TYR A 124 -14.93 2.11 5.51
CA TYR A 124 -14.99 3.01 6.66
C TYR A 124 -15.61 2.34 7.89
N GLN A 125 -16.66 1.53 7.72
CA GLN A 125 -17.25 0.76 8.82
C GLN A 125 -16.25 -0.25 9.39
N ARG A 126 -15.54 -0.97 8.51
CA ARG A 126 -14.51 -1.93 8.91
C ARG A 126 -13.35 -1.25 9.61
N LEU A 127 -12.89 -0.09 9.13
CA LEU A 127 -11.86 0.72 9.79
C LEU A 127 -12.26 1.06 11.24
N LEU A 128 -13.50 1.56 11.43
CA LEU A 128 -13.99 1.89 12.76
C LEU A 128 -14.14 0.66 13.66
N SER A 129 -14.43 -0.51 13.11
CA SER A 129 -14.59 -1.73 13.90
C SER A 129 -13.28 -2.28 14.47
N ILE A 130 -12.14 -1.95 13.85
CA ILE A 130 -10.80 -2.39 14.33
C ILE A 130 -10.09 -1.33 15.15
N ALA A 131 -10.60 -0.09 15.19
CA ALA A 131 -10.00 1.02 15.92
C ALA A 131 -10.30 0.92 17.42
N ASP A 132 -9.35 1.39 18.25
CA ASP A 132 -9.62 1.56 19.67
C ASP A 132 -10.74 2.61 19.87
N PRO A 133 -11.83 2.29 20.57
CA PRO A 133 -12.90 3.26 20.85
C PRO A 133 -12.43 4.53 21.57
N LYS A 134 -11.28 4.49 22.25
CA LYS A 134 -10.66 5.63 22.93
C LYS A 134 -9.87 6.53 21.96
N ASP A 135 -9.47 6.01 20.80
CA ASP A 135 -8.74 6.78 19.79
C ASP A 135 -9.72 7.63 18.97
N GLN A 136 -10.08 8.79 19.49
CA GLN A 136 -11.01 9.71 18.83
C GLN A 136 -10.30 10.81 18.02
N GLU A 137 -9.00 10.97 18.24
CA GLU A 137 -8.26 12.11 17.68
C GLU A 137 -7.67 11.85 16.28
N ARG A 138 -7.53 10.60 15.87
CA ARG A 138 -6.97 10.27 14.54
C ARG A 138 -7.83 10.84 13.41
N THR A 139 -7.15 11.54 12.50
CA THR A 139 -7.78 12.21 11.34
C THR A 139 -8.59 11.24 10.48
N GLU A 140 -8.07 10.03 10.29
CA GLU A 140 -8.69 8.97 9.50
C GLU A 140 -10.02 8.50 10.11
N LEU A 141 -10.07 8.38 11.45
CA LEU A 141 -11.29 7.97 12.16
C LEU A 141 -12.34 9.10 12.16
N LYS A 142 -11.91 10.36 12.26
CA LYS A 142 -12.79 11.52 12.13
C LYS A 142 -13.39 11.57 10.71
N ALA A 143 -12.58 11.36 9.68
CA ALA A 143 -13.03 11.31 8.29
C ALA A 143 -14.04 10.18 8.05
N ALA A 144 -13.77 8.98 8.57
CA ALA A 144 -14.66 7.83 8.46
C ALA A 144 -16.04 8.10 9.11
N ARG A 145 -16.06 8.63 10.34
CA ARG A 145 -17.31 9.01 11.02
C ARG A 145 -18.07 10.09 10.24
N LEU A 146 -17.35 11.11 9.76
CA LEU A 146 -17.96 12.20 8.98
C LEU A 146 -18.62 11.68 7.71
N TYR A 147 -17.94 10.79 6.98
CA TYR A 147 -18.49 10.18 5.76
C TYR A 147 -19.75 9.38 6.07
N LEU A 148 -19.72 8.49 7.08
CA LEU A 148 -20.83 7.62 7.43
C LEU A 148 -22.05 8.38 7.94
N ASN A 149 -21.86 9.55 8.55
CA ASN A 149 -22.97 10.40 9.00
C ASN A 149 -23.64 11.19 7.86
N LYS A 150 -23.03 11.27 6.67
CA LYS A 150 -23.57 11.99 5.51
C LYS A 150 -24.41 11.13 4.55
N ILE A 151 -24.37 9.80 4.74
CA ILE A 151 -25.06 8.83 3.87
C ILE A 151 -26.17 8.04 4.68
#